data_e928368ddc7842168f7efb212e95e494
#
_entry.id   e928368ddc7842168f7efb212e95e494
#
_cell.length_a   1.000
_cell.length_b   1.000
_cell.length_c   1.000
_cell.angle_alpha   90.00
_cell.angle_beta   90.00
_cell.angle_gamma   90.00
#
_symmetry.space_group_name_H-M   'P 1'
#
loop_
_entity.id
_entity.type
_entity.pdbx_description
1 polymer ?
#
loop_
_entity_poly.entity_id
_entity_poly.type
_entity_poly.pdbx_seq_one_letter_code
_entity_poly.pdbx_strand_id
1 'polypeptide(L)'
;MKRIFAATAVAVWIVAAWTVAMASSAGPGLTPDDALTKLREGNTRFVAGASVHPRQEAARRSETGQNGQHPFATVLTCSDSRVPPEVLFDQGIGDVFVVRVAGNVASTDEIGSIEYGADHLGTPLVVVLAHTKCGAVTAVVKDEHVTPNIAKLVAPIVPAVKGVKARFSTSDTDEIISKSIEANMWQAIADMFAKSPVIKKLAAEGKIKVIGALYDVDSGAVWWSGEHPSQKMLLAK
;
A
#
# COMPACT_ATOMS: atom_id res chain seq x y z
N MET A 1 -66.22 20.31 42.12
CA MET A 1 -65.81 20.10 40.74
C MET A 1 -64.35 20.59 40.59
N LYS A 2 -63.36 19.70 40.67
CA LYS A 2 -61.97 20.06 40.54
C LYS A 2 -61.51 19.64 39.12
N ARG A 3 -61.11 20.59 38.27
CA ARG A 3 -60.59 20.37 36.95
C ARG A 3 -59.11 20.14 37.09
N ILE A 4 -58.66 18.95 36.70
CA ILE A 4 -57.22 18.55 36.59
C ILE A 4 -56.77 18.93 35.18
N PHE A 5 -55.78 19.84 35.05
CA PHE A 5 -55.12 20.16 33.83
C PHE A 5 -53.89 19.19 33.71
N ALA A 6 -53.95 18.33 32.74
CA ALA A 6 -52.78 17.50 32.37
C ALA A 6 -51.87 18.32 31.45
N ALA A 7 -50.66 18.61 31.90
CA ALA A 7 -49.60 19.22 31.08
C ALA A 7 -48.86 18.13 30.36
N THR A 8 -49.01 18.08 29.04
CA THR A 8 -48.21 17.23 28.14
C THR A 8 -46.87 17.90 27.88
N ALA A 9 -45.81 17.35 28.46
CA ALA A 9 -44.44 17.75 28.15
C ALA A 9 -44.01 17.11 26.83
N VAL A 10 -43.81 17.92 25.79
CA VAL A 10 -43.20 17.51 24.52
C VAL A 10 -41.68 17.53 24.71
N ALA A 11 -41.07 16.35 24.77
CA ALA A 11 -39.61 16.21 24.77
C ALA A 11 -39.08 16.40 23.34
N VAL A 12 -38.46 17.55 23.08
CA VAL A 12 -37.74 17.83 21.84
C VAL A 12 -36.38 17.15 21.94
N TRP A 13 -36.18 16.06 21.19
CA TRP A 13 -34.87 15.45 21.02
C TRP A 13 -34.07 16.27 20.02
N ILE A 14 -33.10 17.05 20.52
CA ILE A 14 -32.08 17.70 19.67
C ILE A 14 -31.08 16.63 19.28
N VAL A 15 -31.22 16.10 18.06
CA VAL A 15 -30.18 15.30 17.43
C VAL A 15 -29.04 16.26 17.05
N ALA A 16 -28.05 16.36 17.91
CA ALA A 16 -26.80 17.04 17.57
C ALA A 16 -26.08 16.18 16.49
N ALA A 17 -26.22 16.59 15.23
CA ALA A 17 -25.42 16.07 14.15
C ALA A 17 -23.98 16.48 14.42
N TRP A 18 -23.16 15.54 14.89
CA TRP A 18 -21.73 15.70 14.95
C TRP A 18 -21.21 15.62 13.52
N THR A 19 -21.08 16.75 12.86
CA THR A 19 -20.24 16.89 11.68
C THR A 19 -18.80 16.74 12.17
N VAL A 20 -18.27 15.52 12.07
CA VAL A 20 -16.83 15.32 12.15
C VAL A 20 -16.26 16.07 10.96
N ALA A 21 -15.75 17.27 11.19
CA ALA A 21 -14.91 17.96 10.25
C ALA A 21 -13.65 17.09 10.09
N MET A 22 -13.63 16.29 9.02
CA MET A 22 -12.43 15.60 8.57
C MET A 22 -11.44 16.69 8.19
N ALA A 23 -10.60 17.09 9.13
CA ALA A 23 -9.45 17.92 8.83
C ALA A 23 -8.57 17.10 7.88
N SER A 24 -8.64 17.40 6.60
CA SER A 24 -7.65 17.00 5.62
C SER A 24 -6.32 17.56 6.12
N SER A 25 -5.56 16.75 6.86
CA SER A 25 -4.19 17.10 7.19
C SER A 25 -3.44 17.04 5.85
N ALA A 26 -3.17 18.20 5.27
CA ALA A 26 -2.27 18.29 4.13
C ALA A 26 -0.98 17.56 4.55
N GLY A 27 -0.67 16.46 3.88
CA GLY A 27 0.60 15.78 4.06
C GLY A 27 1.77 16.75 3.89
N PRO A 28 3.01 16.34 4.08
CA PRO A 28 4.17 17.22 4.23
C PRO A 28 4.55 18.06 3.00
N GLY A 29 3.64 18.43 2.13
CA GLY A 29 3.92 19.31 0.98
C GLY A 29 4.96 18.78 -0.02
N LEU A 30 5.35 17.51 0.12
CA LEU A 30 6.31 16.86 -0.79
C LEU A 30 5.62 16.49 -2.11
N THR A 31 6.34 16.65 -3.20
CA THR A 31 5.91 16.10 -4.48
C THR A 31 6.06 14.57 -4.49
N PRO A 32 5.36 13.84 -5.38
CA PRO A 32 5.57 12.41 -5.56
C PRO A 32 7.04 12.04 -5.85
N ASP A 33 7.76 12.88 -6.59
CA ASP A 33 9.16 12.65 -6.95
C ASP A 33 10.11 12.91 -5.77
N ASP A 34 9.82 13.89 -4.91
CA ASP A 34 10.56 14.11 -3.67
C ASP A 34 10.38 12.92 -2.70
N ALA A 35 9.15 12.41 -2.59
CA ALA A 35 8.84 11.22 -1.79
C ALA A 35 9.61 9.99 -2.30
N LEU A 36 9.63 9.78 -3.62
CA LEU A 36 10.39 8.71 -4.25
C LEU A 36 11.90 8.85 -4.01
N THR A 37 12.43 10.07 -4.10
CA THR A 37 13.83 10.36 -3.84
C THR A 37 14.23 9.98 -2.43
N LYS A 38 13.40 10.33 -1.42
CA LYS A 38 13.64 9.93 -0.02
C LYS A 38 13.72 8.40 0.16
N LEU A 39 12.83 7.64 -0.47
CA LEU A 39 12.87 6.17 -0.40
C LEU A 39 14.13 5.62 -1.09
N ARG A 40 14.52 6.16 -2.24
CA ARG A 40 15.73 5.76 -2.97
C ARG A 40 17.00 6.02 -2.16
N GLU A 41 17.12 7.21 -1.60
CA GLU A 41 18.27 7.57 -0.75
C GLU A 41 18.35 6.68 0.48
N GLY A 42 17.21 6.40 1.13
CA GLY A 42 17.13 5.50 2.26
C GLY A 42 17.57 4.07 1.90
N ASN A 43 17.09 3.53 0.79
CA ASN A 43 17.54 2.21 0.32
C ASN A 43 19.02 2.19 -0.06
N THR A 44 19.54 3.26 -0.64
CA THR A 44 20.98 3.39 -0.92
C THR A 44 21.81 3.30 0.38
N ARG A 45 21.38 3.98 1.44
CA ARG A 45 22.05 3.87 2.76
C ARG A 45 21.94 2.47 3.35
N PHE A 46 20.76 1.85 3.26
CA PHE A 46 20.53 0.48 3.74
C PHE A 46 21.47 -0.51 3.07
N VAL A 47 21.54 -0.51 1.72
CA VAL A 47 22.43 -1.38 0.95
C VAL A 47 23.91 -1.14 1.28
N ALA A 48 24.28 0.11 1.51
CA ALA A 48 25.67 0.46 1.86
C ALA A 48 26.02 0.13 3.33
N GLY A 49 25.09 -0.37 4.15
CA GLY A 49 25.32 -0.57 5.60
C GLY A 49 25.53 0.73 6.37
N ALA A 50 25.01 1.85 5.84
CA ALA A 50 25.20 3.19 6.35
C ALA A 50 23.85 3.82 6.79
N SER A 51 22.89 3.00 7.23
CA SER A 51 21.60 3.46 7.74
C SER A 51 21.78 4.42 8.92
N VAL A 52 21.01 5.50 8.93
CA VAL A 52 21.08 6.54 9.96
C VAL A 52 19.93 6.47 10.96
N HIS A 53 18.95 5.58 10.72
CA HIS A 53 17.80 5.30 11.60
C HIS A 53 17.09 6.58 12.08
N PRO A 54 16.63 7.45 11.15
CA PRO A 54 16.09 8.75 11.51
C PRO A 54 14.75 8.59 12.26
N ARG A 55 14.42 9.56 13.12
CA ARG A 55 13.09 9.68 13.76
C ARG A 55 12.58 8.42 14.47
N GLN A 56 13.48 7.72 15.19
CA GLN A 56 13.13 6.53 15.99
C GLN A 56 13.17 6.81 17.50
N GLU A 57 13.54 8.00 17.91
CA GLU A 57 13.68 8.46 19.29
C GLU A 57 12.33 8.62 19.99
N ALA A 58 12.37 8.68 21.34
CA ALA A 58 11.18 8.85 22.18
C ALA A 58 10.42 10.15 21.88
N ALA A 59 11.12 11.22 21.54
CA ALA A 59 10.52 12.51 21.17
C ALA A 59 9.62 12.36 19.94
N ARG A 60 10.04 11.62 18.92
CA ARG A 60 9.23 11.38 17.73
C ARG A 60 7.96 10.58 18.03
N ARG A 61 8.05 9.56 18.91
CA ARG A 61 6.85 8.82 19.35
C ARG A 61 5.86 9.72 20.06
N SER A 62 6.33 10.59 20.94
CA SER A 62 5.48 11.55 21.64
C SER A 62 4.84 12.55 20.69
N GLU A 63 5.61 13.08 19.74
CA GLU A 63 5.15 14.02 18.73
C GLU A 63 4.02 13.41 17.87
N THR A 64 4.25 12.22 17.30
CA THR A 64 3.25 11.56 16.45
C THR A 64 2.03 11.08 17.25
N GLY A 65 2.21 10.73 18.53
CA GLY A 65 1.11 10.40 19.43
C GLY A 65 0.19 11.58 19.75
N GLN A 66 0.75 12.80 19.82
CA GLN A 66 -0.01 14.03 20.11
C GLN A 66 -0.58 14.70 18.87
N ASN A 67 0.15 14.69 17.76
CA ASN A 67 -0.15 15.46 16.56
C ASN A 67 -0.61 14.60 15.38
N GLY A 68 -0.72 13.26 15.55
CA GLY A 68 -1.08 12.34 14.49
C GLY A 68 0.10 11.99 13.55
N GLN A 69 -0.21 11.27 12.48
CA GLN A 69 0.77 10.80 11.51
C GLN A 69 0.68 11.58 10.20
N HIS A 70 1.82 11.87 9.60
CA HIS A 70 1.94 12.56 8.31
C HIS A 70 2.93 11.81 7.41
N PRO A 71 2.59 10.59 6.96
CA PRO A 71 3.46 9.81 6.09
C PRO A 71 3.62 10.49 4.73
N PHE A 72 4.80 10.35 4.12
CA PHE A 72 5.04 10.90 2.79
C PHE A 72 4.88 9.86 1.67
N ALA A 73 4.71 8.59 2.00
CA ALA A 73 4.47 7.52 1.06
C ALA A 73 3.59 6.43 1.66
N THR A 74 2.78 5.79 0.82
CA THR A 74 2.07 4.54 1.12
C THR A 74 2.77 3.40 0.41
N VAL A 75 3.08 2.31 1.11
CA VAL A 75 3.75 1.14 0.56
C VAL A 75 2.89 -0.10 0.76
N LEU A 76 2.41 -0.69 -0.33
CA LEU A 76 1.83 -2.04 -0.34
C LEU A 76 2.95 -3.06 -0.56
N THR A 77 3.15 -3.99 0.37
CA THR A 77 4.18 -5.01 0.25
C THR A 77 3.79 -6.36 0.86
N CYS A 78 4.68 -7.33 0.71
CA CYS A 78 4.47 -8.66 1.27
C CYS A 78 4.59 -8.67 2.81
N SER A 79 3.87 -9.60 3.46
CA SER A 79 4.04 -9.91 4.89
C SER A 79 5.34 -10.66 5.19
N ASP A 80 6.16 -10.99 4.20
CA ASP A 80 7.44 -11.67 4.36
C ASP A 80 8.33 -10.93 5.38
N SER A 81 8.80 -11.63 6.40
CA SER A 81 9.56 -11.02 7.52
C SER A 81 10.88 -10.37 7.09
N ARG A 82 11.40 -10.72 5.91
CA ARG A 82 12.62 -10.16 5.32
C ARG A 82 12.38 -8.81 4.61
N VAL A 83 11.13 -8.33 4.55
CA VAL A 83 10.73 -7.12 3.83
C VAL A 83 10.13 -6.08 4.79
N PRO A 84 10.89 -5.52 5.74
CA PRO A 84 10.42 -4.44 6.62
C PRO A 84 10.62 -3.06 5.94
N PRO A 85 9.57 -2.41 5.41
CA PRO A 85 9.72 -1.18 4.62
C PRO A 85 10.48 -0.05 5.33
N GLU A 86 10.21 0.17 6.62
CA GLU A 86 10.86 1.23 7.38
C GLU A 86 12.37 1.01 7.49
N VAL A 87 12.79 -0.25 7.61
CA VAL A 87 14.22 -0.61 7.70
C VAL A 87 14.90 -0.50 6.34
N LEU A 88 14.32 -1.13 5.31
CA LEU A 88 14.93 -1.16 3.97
C LEU A 88 14.96 0.21 3.28
N PHE A 89 14.08 1.13 3.69
CA PHE A 89 14.09 2.51 3.21
C PHE A 89 14.72 3.49 4.21
N ASP A 90 15.28 3.00 5.34
CA ASP A 90 15.91 3.81 6.38
C ASP A 90 15.04 5.02 6.77
N GLN A 91 13.78 4.72 7.14
CA GLN A 91 12.78 5.70 7.53
C GLN A 91 12.37 5.51 9.00
N GLY A 92 11.73 6.52 9.57
CA GLY A 92 11.34 6.54 10.98
C GLY A 92 9.83 6.43 11.20
N ILE A 93 9.45 6.61 12.47
CA ILE A 93 8.07 6.52 12.94
C ILE A 93 7.21 7.58 12.24
N GLY A 94 6.13 7.15 11.58
CA GLY A 94 5.16 8.03 10.93
C GLY A 94 5.60 8.57 9.56
N ASP A 95 6.70 8.05 8.97
CA ASP A 95 7.21 8.48 7.67
C ASP A 95 6.56 7.74 6.49
N VAL A 96 6.27 6.46 6.68
CA VAL A 96 5.69 5.58 5.66
C VAL A 96 4.42 4.93 6.20
N PHE A 97 3.34 4.96 5.42
CA PHE A 97 2.13 4.22 5.70
C PHE A 97 2.23 2.85 5.03
N VAL A 98 2.30 1.79 5.85
CA VAL A 98 2.63 0.44 5.37
C VAL A 98 1.40 -0.46 5.39
N VAL A 99 1.09 -1.05 4.23
CA VAL A 99 0.06 -2.08 4.04
C VAL A 99 0.77 -3.39 3.68
N ARG A 100 0.55 -4.46 4.46
CA ARG A 100 1.25 -5.74 4.26
C ARG A 100 0.30 -6.90 4.17
N VAL A 101 0.47 -7.71 3.13
CA VAL A 101 -0.28 -8.95 2.92
C VAL A 101 0.59 -9.95 2.16
N ALA A 102 0.48 -11.25 2.41
CA ALA A 102 1.28 -12.25 1.70
C ALA A 102 1.06 -12.14 0.18
N GLY A 103 2.17 -11.97 -0.57
CA GLY A 103 2.15 -11.78 -2.03
C GLY A 103 1.74 -10.40 -2.51
N ASN A 104 1.72 -9.38 -1.66
CA ASN A 104 1.42 -7.96 -2.01
C ASN A 104 0.20 -7.78 -2.94
N VAL A 105 -0.84 -8.58 -2.75
CA VAL A 105 -2.09 -8.48 -3.51
C VAL A 105 -2.88 -7.22 -3.15
N ALA A 106 -3.73 -6.72 -4.06
CA ALA A 106 -4.62 -5.60 -3.82
C ALA A 106 -6.08 -6.08 -3.81
N SER A 107 -6.53 -6.55 -2.65
CA SER A 107 -7.91 -6.93 -2.34
C SER A 107 -8.60 -5.80 -1.56
N THR A 108 -9.83 -6.00 -1.12
CA THR A 108 -10.65 -4.94 -0.52
C THR A 108 -9.98 -4.28 0.68
N ASP A 109 -9.39 -5.06 1.59
CA ASP A 109 -8.81 -4.54 2.84
C ASP A 109 -7.53 -3.74 2.58
N GLU A 110 -6.68 -4.23 1.65
CA GLU A 110 -5.48 -3.54 1.23
C GLU A 110 -5.82 -2.24 0.49
N ILE A 111 -6.78 -2.29 -0.44
CA ILE A 111 -7.22 -1.12 -1.19
C ILE A 111 -7.81 -0.08 -0.26
N GLY A 112 -8.69 -0.45 0.67
CA GLY A 112 -9.23 0.47 1.66
C GLY A 112 -8.15 1.14 2.52
N SER A 113 -7.12 0.37 2.90
CA SER A 113 -5.97 0.91 3.62
C SER A 113 -5.14 1.87 2.75
N ILE A 114 -4.96 1.57 1.46
CA ILE A 114 -4.25 2.44 0.52
C ILE A 114 -5.03 3.73 0.27
N GLU A 115 -6.36 3.66 0.14
CA GLU A 115 -7.23 4.84 0.05
C GLU A 115 -7.07 5.72 1.30
N TYR A 116 -7.03 5.11 2.49
CA TYR A 116 -6.79 5.85 3.73
C TYR A 116 -5.44 6.59 3.69
N GLY A 117 -4.36 5.92 3.24
CA GLY A 117 -3.05 6.54 3.10
C GLY A 117 -3.03 7.66 2.05
N ALA A 118 -3.56 7.42 0.87
CA ALA A 118 -3.46 8.35 -0.26
C ALA A 118 -4.47 9.51 -0.21
N ASP A 119 -5.73 9.23 0.14
CA ASP A 119 -6.79 10.24 0.14
C ASP A 119 -6.93 10.92 1.50
N HIS A 120 -6.97 10.14 2.60
CA HIS A 120 -7.20 10.68 3.94
C HIS A 120 -5.94 11.27 4.58
N LEU A 121 -4.79 10.57 4.48
CA LEU A 121 -3.51 11.08 4.99
C LEU A 121 -2.75 11.92 3.97
N GLY A 122 -3.16 11.92 2.71
CA GLY A 122 -2.59 12.76 1.64
C GLY A 122 -1.19 12.33 1.19
N THR A 123 -0.85 11.02 1.25
CA THR A 123 0.45 10.57 0.74
C THR A 123 0.55 10.75 -0.77
N PRO A 124 1.55 11.50 -1.29
CA PRO A 124 1.66 11.77 -2.72
C PRO A 124 2.19 10.59 -3.54
N LEU A 125 2.73 9.56 -2.88
CA LEU A 125 3.34 8.40 -3.53
C LEU A 125 2.75 7.10 -2.99
N VAL A 126 2.33 6.23 -3.91
CA VAL A 126 1.95 4.83 -3.61
C VAL A 126 2.95 3.90 -4.30
N VAL A 127 3.58 3.03 -3.54
CA VAL A 127 4.55 2.03 -4.03
C VAL A 127 3.99 0.64 -3.83
N VAL A 128 3.87 -0.14 -4.90
CA VAL A 128 3.66 -1.59 -4.81
C VAL A 128 5.04 -2.25 -4.84
N LEU A 129 5.49 -2.70 -3.68
CA LEU A 129 6.81 -3.29 -3.48
C LEU A 129 6.71 -4.82 -3.47
N ALA A 130 7.04 -5.45 -4.58
CA ALA A 130 7.28 -6.88 -4.64
C ALA A 130 8.67 -7.23 -4.12
N HIS A 131 8.96 -8.52 -3.95
CA HIS A 131 10.30 -8.97 -3.55
C HIS A 131 10.68 -10.30 -4.20
N THR A 132 11.97 -10.52 -4.39
CA THR A 132 12.51 -11.80 -4.89
C THR A 132 12.20 -12.93 -3.90
N LYS A 133 12.10 -14.17 -4.39
CA LYS A 133 11.87 -15.37 -3.57
C LYS A 133 10.58 -15.30 -2.74
N CYS A 134 9.51 -14.70 -3.30
CA CYS A 134 8.22 -14.58 -2.62
C CYS A 134 7.53 -15.94 -2.51
N GLY A 135 7.33 -16.42 -1.26
CA GLY A 135 6.71 -17.73 -0.99
C GLY A 135 5.27 -17.82 -1.50
N ALA A 136 4.48 -16.75 -1.40
CA ALA A 136 3.11 -16.75 -1.88
C ALA A 136 3.01 -16.92 -3.40
N VAL A 137 3.87 -16.24 -4.17
CA VAL A 137 3.94 -16.39 -5.63
C VAL A 137 4.48 -17.77 -5.99
N THR A 138 5.50 -18.26 -5.27
CA THR A 138 6.07 -19.59 -5.46
C THR A 138 5.03 -20.69 -5.30
N ALA A 139 4.21 -20.62 -4.25
CA ALA A 139 3.14 -21.57 -3.99
C ALA A 139 2.13 -21.64 -5.16
N VAL A 140 1.76 -20.49 -5.74
CA VAL A 140 0.86 -20.44 -6.90
C VAL A 140 1.52 -20.98 -8.16
N VAL A 141 2.80 -20.67 -8.40
CA VAL A 141 3.55 -21.19 -9.56
C VAL A 141 3.68 -22.70 -9.52
N LYS A 142 3.97 -23.26 -8.32
CA LYS A 142 4.16 -24.70 -8.11
C LYS A 142 2.86 -25.47 -7.88
N ASP A 143 1.71 -24.76 -7.85
CA ASP A 143 0.39 -25.36 -7.54
C ASP A 143 0.42 -26.13 -6.20
N GLU A 144 1.02 -25.53 -5.18
CA GLU A 144 1.17 -26.16 -3.87
C GLU A 144 -0.17 -26.33 -3.15
N HIS A 145 -0.34 -27.46 -2.47
CA HIS A 145 -1.51 -27.66 -1.61
C HIS A 145 -1.41 -26.75 -0.37
N VAL A 146 -2.34 -25.81 -0.27
CA VAL A 146 -2.39 -24.83 0.82
C VAL A 146 -3.73 -24.88 1.56
N THR A 147 -3.77 -24.32 2.78
CA THR A 147 -5.03 -24.27 3.55
C THR A 147 -6.07 -23.36 2.86
N PRO A 148 -7.39 -23.55 3.13
CA PRO A 148 -8.44 -22.78 2.47
C PRO A 148 -8.30 -21.25 2.58
N ASN A 149 -7.79 -20.74 3.69
CA ASN A 149 -7.57 -19.29 3.85
C ASN A 149 -6.39 -18.80 3.02
N ILE A 150 -5.30 -19.57 2.93
CA ILE A 150 -4.17 -19.24 2.06
C ILE A 150 -4.61 -19.30 0.60
N ALA A 151 -5.38 -20.29 0.19
CA ALA A 151 -5.91 -20.40 -1.18
C ALA A 151 -6.72 -19.17 -1.58
N LYS A 152 -7.59 -18.64 -0.70
CA LYS A 152 -8.33 -17.40 -0.92
C LYS A 152 -7.42 -16.19 -1.01
N LEU A 153 -6.43 -16.11 -0.12
CA LEU A 153 -5.46 -15.01 -0.06
C LEU A 153 -4.63 -14.91 -1.34
N VAL A 154 -4.15 -16.04 -1.87
CA VAL A 154 -3.28 -16.04 -3.07
C VAL A 154 -4.05 -16.09 -4.40
N ALA A 155 -5.36 -16.25 -4.37
CA ALA A 155 -6.19 -16.30 -5.58
C ALA A 155 -5.97 -15.10 -6.54
N PRO A 156 -5.78 -13.86 -6.07
CA PRO A 156 -5.48 -12.72 -6.93
C PRO A 156 -4.14 -12.84 -7.70
N ILE A 157 -3.21 -13.70 -7.26
CA ILE A 157 -1.92 -13.93 -7.93
C ILE A 157 -2.09 -14.82 -9.17
N VAL A 158 -3.11 -15.68 -9.19
CA VAL A 158 -3.33 -16.69 -10.24
C VAL A 158 -3.36 -16.10 -11.65
N PRO A 159 -4.05 -14.97 -11.95
CA PRO A 159 -4.05 -14.40 -13.30
C PRO A 159 -2.65 -14.02 -13.78
N ALA A 160 -1.83 -13.42 -12.92
CA ALA A 160 -0.45 -13.04 -13.24
C ALA A 160 0.40 -14.28 -13.59
N VAL A 161 0.33 -15.33 -12.77
CA VAL A 161 1.04 -16.59 -13.02
C VAL A 161 0.60 -17.26 -14.31
N LYS A 162 -0.71 -17.34 -14.57
CA LYS A 162 -1.25 -17.88 -15.83
C LYS A 162 -0.76 -17.09 -17.05
N GLY A 163 -0.73 -15.76 -16.94
CA GLY A 163 -0.22 -14.89 -18.00
C GLY A 163 1.25 -15.14 -18.31
N VAL A 164 2.08 -15.35 -17.29
CA VAL A 164 3.50 -15.67 -17.44
C VAL A 164 3.67 -17.04 -18.08
N LYS A 165 3.02 -18.09 -17.54
CA LYS A 165 3.10 -19.45 -18.11
C LYS A 165 2.65 -19.54 -19.57
N ALA A 166 1.70 -18.70 -19.98
CA ALA A 166 1.25 -18.64 -21.38
C ALA A 166 2.24 -17.96 -22.33
N ARG A 167 3.06 -17.03 -21.80
CA ARG A 167 4.01 -16.24 -22.62
C ARG A 167 5.39 -16.87 -22.72
N PHE A 168 5.81 -17.57 -21.68
CA PHE A 168 7.18 -18.08 -21.56
C PHE A 168 7.18 -19.61 -21.59
N SER A 169 7.72 -20.18 -22.68
CA SER A 169 7.88 -21.62 -22.85
C SER A 169 9.19 -22.10 -22.24
N THR A 170 9.43 -21.80 -20.97
CA THR A 170 10.61 -22.29 -20.25
C THR A 170 10.22 -23.41 -19.30
N SER A 171 11.11 -24.39 -19.12
CA SER A 171 11.02 -25.43 -18.10
C SER A 171 11.65 -25.00 -16.78
N ASP A 172 12.33 -23.85 -16.75
CA ASP A 172 12.95 -23.32 -15.55
C ASP A 172 11.87 -22.69 -14.63
N THR A 173 11.59 -23.39 -13.55
CA THR A 173 10.60 -22.96 -12.56
C THR A 173 11.01 -21.67 -11.87
N ASP A 174 12.29 -21.43 -11.62
CA ASP A 174 12.77 -20.23 -10.94
C ASP A 174 12.64 -19.00 -11.84
N GLU A 175 12.82 -19.16 -13.15
CA GLU A 175 12.52 -18.11 -14.12
C GLU A 175 11.02 -17.77 -14.12
N ILE A 176 10.13 -18.77 -14.12
CA ILE A 176 8.69 -18.56 -14.05
C ILE A 176 8.30 -17.85 -12.74
N ILE A 177 8.89 -18.23 -11.61
CA ILE A 177 8.65 -17.57 -10.31
C ILE A 177 9.07 -16.09 -10.39
N SER A 178 10.28 -15.81 -10.88
CA SER A 178 10.80 -14.46 -10.99
C SER A 178 9.90 -13.56 -11.84
N LYS A 179 9.53 -14.02 -13.05
CA LYS A 179 8.61 -13.32 -13.94
C LYS A 179 7.20 -13.15 -13.33
N SER A 180 6.74 -14.13 -12.57
CA SER A 180 5.43 -14.08 -11.91
C SER A 180 5.41 -13.08 -10.76
N ILE A 181 6.51 -12.89 -10.04
CA ILE A 181 6.64 -11.87 -9.00
C ILE A 181 6.46 -10.47 -9.60
N GLU A 182 7.13 -10.19 -10.71
CA GLU A 182 6.99 -8.91 -11.41
C GLU A 182 5.57 -8.72 -12.00
N ALA A 183 5.04 -9.77 -12.64
CA ALA A 183 3.68 -9.73 -13.19
C ALA A 183 2.62 -9.51 -12.10
N ASN A 184 2.80 -10.10 -10.91
CA ASN A 184 1.90 -9.90 -9.77
C ASN A 184 1.97 -8.48 -9.21
N MET A 185 3.14 -7.86 -9.20
CA MET A 185 3.29 -6.44 -8.84
C MET A 185 2.46 -5.55 -9.78
N TRP A 186 2.54 -5.78 -11.08
CA TRP A 186 1.74 -5.06 -12.07
C TRP A 186 0.24 -5.38 -11.96
N GLN A 187 -0.11 -6.64 -11.68
CA GLN A 187 -1.49 -7.04 -11.42
C GLN A 187 -2.09 -6.31 -10.23
N ALA A 188 -1.33 -6.16 -9.14
CA ALA A 188 -1.80 -5.43 -7.96
C ALA A 188 -2.07 -3.95 -8.26
N ILE A 189 -1.24 -3.29 -9.07
CA ILE A 189 -1.50 -1.91 -9.53
C ILE A 189 -2.75 -1.85 -10.41
N ALA A 190 -2.91 -2.78 -11.35
CA ALA A 190 -4.08 -2.85 -12.22
C ALA A 190 -5.38 -3.09 -11.42
N ASP A 191 -5.34 -3.99 -10.44
CA ASP A 191 -6.44 -4.29 -9.53
C ASP A 191 -6.83 -3.06 -8.69
N MET A 192 -5.84 -2.32 -8.18
CA MET A 192 -6.04 -1.09 -7.42
C MET A 192 -6.80 -0.05 -8.26
N PHE A 193 -6.37 0.21 -9.50
CA PHE A 193 -7.07 1.15 -10.39
C PHE A 193 -8.46 0.64 -10.82
N ALA A 194 -8.63 -0.67 -10.96
CA ALA A 194 -9.93 -1.25 -11.35
C ALA A 194 -10.96 -1.21 -10.22
N LYS A 195 -10.52 -1.35 -8.96
CA LYS A 195 -11.39 -1.52 -7.79
C LYS A 195 -11.54 -0.24 -6.96
N SER A 196 -10.62 0.75 -7.11
CA SER A 196 -10.65 2.02 -6.39
C SER A 196 -10.85 3.22 -7.31
N PRO A 197 -12.08 3.74 -7.42
CA PRO A 197 -12.33 5.00 -8.12
C PRO A 197 -11.56 6.19 -7.51
N VAL A 198 -11.30 6.15 -6.20
CA VAL A 198 -10.57 7.20 -5.46
C VAL A 198 -9.12 7.24 -5.91
N ILE A 199 -8.40 6.13 -5.82
CA ILE A 199 -6.99 6.05 -6.23
C ILE A 199 -6.83 6.35 -7.71
N LYS A 200 -7.74 5.82 -8.54
CA LYS A 200 -7.75 6.10 -9.97
C LYS A 200 -7.89 7.59 -10.27
N LYS A 201 -8.83 8.28 -9.60
CA LYS A 201 -9.04 9.73 -9.75
C LYS A 201 -7.82 10.52 -9.31
N LEU A 202 -7.27 10.24 -8.13
CA LEU A 202 -6.08 10.94 -7.61
C LEU A 202 -4.88 10.78 -8.55
N ALA A 203 -4.67 9.57 -9.11
CA ALA A 203 -3.61 9.32 -10.08
C ALA A 203 -3.86 10.03 -11.42
N ALA A 204 -5.10 10.03 -11.93
CA ALA A 204 -5.46 10.72 -13.17
C ALA A 204 -5.30 12.27 -13.05
N GLU A 205 -5.54 12.83 -11.88
CA GLU A 205 -5.35 14.25 -11.56
C GLU A 205 -3.88 14.59 -11.26
N GLY A 206 -2.97 13.63 -11.27
CA GLY A 206 -1.56 13.82 -10.92
C GLY A 206 -1.30 14.17 -9.45
N LYS A 207 -2.28 13.99 -8.57
CA LYS A 207 -2.16 14.22 -7.14
C LYS A 207 -1.31 13.17 -6.44
N ILE A 208 -1.36 11.95 -6.96
CA ILE A 208 -0.51 10.85 -6.50
C ILE A 208 0.19 10.21 -7.69
N LYS A 209 1.37 9.64 -7.43
CA LYS A 209 2.05 8.72 -8.34
C LYS A 209 1.93 7.31 -7.79
N VAL A 210 1.56 6.34 -8.66
CA VAL A 210 1.51 4.91 -8.31
C VAL A 210 2.57 4.18 -9.10
N ILE A 211 3.51 3.54 -8.41
CA ILE A 211 4.65 2.87 -9.03
C ILE A 211 4.86 1.44 -8.51
N GLY A 212 5.46 0.62 -9.35
CA GLY A 212 5.99 -0.68 -8.97
C GLY A 212 7.47 -0.61 -8.59
N ALA A 213 7.88 -1.46 -7.66
CA ALA A 213 9.26 -1.67 -7.29
C ALA A 213 9.49 -3.12 -6.88
N LEU A 214 10.72 -3.61 -7.05
CA LEU A 214 11.12 -4.97 -6.70
C LEU A 214 12.30 -4.93 -5.74
N TYR A 215 12.11 -5.48 -4.54
CA TYR A 215 13.16 -5.62 -3.53
C TYR A 215 13.87 -6.97 -3.68
N ASP A 216 15.17 -6.96 -3.73
CA ASP A 216 15.98 -8.16 -3.70
C ASP A 216 16.36 -8.50 -2.26
N VAL A 217 15.89 -9.65 -1.78
CA VAL A 217 16.12 -10.09 -0.39
C VAL A 217 17.56 -10.48 -0.10
N ASP A 218 18.37 -10.74 -1.14
CA ASP A 218 19.78 -11.13 -0.96
C ASP A 218 20.68 -9.90 -0.86
N SER A 219 20.52 -8.93 -1.76
CA SER A 219 21.38 -7.73 -1.81
C SER A 219 20.82 -6.56 -1.00
N GLY A 220 19.53 -6.57 -0.69
CA GLY A 220 18.85 -5.42 -0.07
C GLY A 220 18.50 -4.29 -1.03
N ALA A 221 18.83 -4.42 -2.32
CA ALA A 221 18.57 -3.40 -3.33
C ALA A 221 17.09 -3.37 -3.76
N VAL A 222 16.60 -2.16 -4.07
CA VAL A 222 15.27 -1.97 -4.67
C VAL A 222 15.43 -1.49 -6.11
N TRP A 223 14.85 -2.23 -7.06
CA TRP A 223 14.73 -1.82 -8.45
C TRP A 223 13.38 -1.13 -8.68
N TRP A 224 13.45 0.11 -9.15
CA TRP A 224 12.29 0.97 -9.34
C TRP A 224 11.73 0.80 -10.74
N SER A 225 10.61 0.10 -10.88
CA SER A 225 9.99 -0.22 -12.18
C SER A 225 9.19 0.96 -12.76
N GLY A 226 8.87 1.97 -11.92
CA GLY A 226 8.09 3.12 -12.35
C GLY A 226 6.59 2.86 -12.44
N GLU A 227 5.89 3.65 -13.21
CA GLU A 227 4.44 3.52 -13.42
C GLU A 227 4.11 2.28 -14.26
N HIS A 228 2.89 1.76 -14.09
CA HIS A 228 2.43 0.59 -14.85
C HIS A 228 2.55 0.84 -16.37
N PRO A 229 3.13 -0.11 -17.17
CA PRO A 229 3.33 0.09 -18.62
C PRO A 229 2.06 0.50 -19.40
N SER A 230 0.90 0.08 -18.92
CA SER A 230 -0.41 0.42 -19.49
C SER A 230 -1.17 1.46 -18.66
N GLN A 231 -0.51 2.27 -17.83
CA GLN A 231 -1.19 3.18 -16.87
C GLN A 231 -2.20 4.09 -17.55
N LYS A 232 -1.87 4.70 -18.68
CA LYS A 232 -2.78 5.57 -19.43
C LYS A 232 -4.10 4.85 -19.78
N MET A 233 -4.02 3.58 -20.19
CA MET A 233 -5.20 2.77 -20.51
C MET A 233 -5.99 2.39 -19.26
N LEU A 234 -5.32 2.08 -18.15
CA LEU A 234 -5.96 1.74 -16.88
C LEU A 234 -6.70 2.93 -16.27
N LEU A 235 -6.15 4.13 -16.43
CA LEU A 235 -6.77 5.37 -15.94
C LEU A 235 -7.94 5.83 -16.84
N ALA A 236 -7.94 5.49 -18.13
CA ALA A 236 -8.98 5.89 -19.08
C ALA A 236 -10.27 5.05 -19.01
N LYS A 237 -10.20 3.82 -18.50
CA LYS A 237 -11.34 2.90 -18.31
C LYS A 237 -12.14 3.25 -17.07
#